data_d2afb8f6730780d44eb4e22f9a994b68
#
_entry.id   d2afb8f6730780d44eb4e22f9a994b68
#
_cell.length_a   1.000
_cell.length_b   1.000
_cell.length_c   1.000
_cell.angle_alpha   90.00
_cell.angle_beta   90.00
_cell.angle_gamma   90.00
#
_symmetry.space_group_name_H-M   'P 1'
#
loop_
_entity.id
_entity.type
_entity.pdbx_description
1 polymer ?
#
loop_
_entity_poly.entity_id
_entity_poly.type
_entity_poly.pdbx_seq_one_letter_code
_entity_poly.pdbx_strand_id
1 'polypeptide(L)'
;MACNKTAMTDYRPASHDKRKTGYSLFRTALCVVFCILCSCSISYKFNGANINYQTTHSISIADFPNNAAMVNPTLSNNLSEGIRDLYQRQTRLQILRKGGDLELEGEIVGYDISQGAISADSYASESKLTIRVTVHFTDNIHPEASFDKTYTAYQTFDASRLLTDVQDELCAIMITEIAENIYNDTVAKW
;
A
#
# COMPACT_ATOMS: atom_id res chain seq x y z
N MET A 1 100.88 -2.69 -27.01
CA MET A 1 101.14 -1.38 -26.36
C MET A 1 99.78 -0.83 -25.99
N ALA A 2 99.44 -0.88 -24.73
CA ALA A 2 99.07 0.22 -23.80
C ALA A 2 98.05 1.20 -24.38
N CYS A 3 96.95 1.42 -23.80
CA CYS A 3 96.70 2.15 -22.60
C CYS A 3 95.20 2.18 -22.19
N ASN A 4 95.05 1.93 -20.98
CA ASN A 4 93.85 2.06 -20.15
C ASN A 4 93.32 3.50 -20.08
N LYS A 5 92.03 3.74 -20.09
CA LYS A 5 91.44 4.85 -19.35
C LYS A 5 90.01 4.54 -18.96
N THR A 6 89.88 4.42 -17.68
CA THR A 6 88.73 4.43 -16.80
C THR A 6 87.75 5.57 -17.11
N ALA A 7 86.48 5.30 -17.23
CA ALA A 7 85.40 6.32 -17.17
C ALA A 7 84.44 6.00 -16.02
N MET A 8 84.43 6.90 -15.14
CA MET A 8 83.71 7.02 -13.90
C MET A 8 82.22 7.06 -14.14
N THR A 9 81.48 6.11 -13.56
CA THR A 9 79.99 6.07 -13.59
C THR A 9 79.46 7.08 -12.61
N ASP A 10 78.82 8.06 -13.17
CA ASP A 10 78.06 9.07 -12.39
C ASP A 10 76.66 8.46 -11.97
N TYR A 11 76.54 8.07 -10.71
CA TYR A 11 75.30 7.56 -10.11
C TYR A 11 74.47 8.72 -9.66
N ARG A 12 73.39 9.06 -10.42
CA ARG A 12 72.40 10.06 -10.02
C ARG A 12 71.25 9.32 -9.36
N PRO A 13 70.91 9.57 -8.07
CA PRO A 13 69.76 8.96 -7.42
C PRO A 13 68.47 9.54 -7.99
N ALA A 14 67.59 8.71 -8.41
CA ALA A 14 66.23 9.06 -8.80
C ALA A 14 65.44 9.57 -7.61
N SER A 15 65.08 10.86 -7.61
CA SER A 15 64.18 11.45 -6.65
C SER A 15 62.80 10.84 -6.85
N HIS A 16 62.40 10.03 -5.90
CA HIS A 16 61.03 9.44 -5.83
C HIS A 16 60.04 10.58 -5.61
N ASP A 17 59.29 10.94 -6.65
CA ASP A 17 58.15 11.90 -6.57
C ASP A 17 56.97 11.28 -5.81
N LYS A 18 57.02 11.38 -4.49
CA LYS A 18 56.00 10.92 -3.56
C LYS A 18 54.66 11.70 -3.67
N ARG A 19 54.56 12.74 -4.49
CA ARG A 19 53.35 13.57 -4.59
C ARG A 19 52.31 13.01 -5.56
N LYS A 20 52.70 12.24 -6.56
CA LYS A 20 51.75 11.68 -7.56
C LYS A 20 50.98 10.47 -7.07
N THR A 21 51.51 9.73 -6.07
CA THR A 21 50.84 8.54 -5.53
C THR A 21 49.65 8.88 -4.65
N GLY A 22 49.65 10.01 -3.93
CA GLY A 22 48.56 10.43 -3.07
C GLY A 22 47.28 10.79 -3.83
N TYR A 23 47.42 11.47 -4.97
CA TYR A 23 46.22 11.85 -5.78
C TYR A 23 45.60 10.65 -6.51
N SER A 24 46.38 9.67 -6.87
CA SER A 24 45.86 8.43 -7.47
C SER A 24 45.05 7.62 -6.47
N LEU A 25 45.53 7.44 -5.24
CA LEU A 25 44.83 6.74 -4.17
C LEU A 25 43.57 7.49 -3.75
N PHE A 26 43.60 8.81 -3.71
CA PHE A 26 42.40 9.62 -3.38
C PHE A 26 41.32 9.54 -4.47
N ARG A 27 41.71 9.56 -5.75
CA ARG A 27 40.79 9.39 -6.88
C ARG A 27 40.17 8.00 -6.92
N THR A 28 40.93 6.95 -6.63
CA THR A 28 40.40 5.57 -6.57
C THR A 28 39.45 5.40 -5.39
N ALA A 29 39.76 5.94 -4.21
CA ALA A 29 38.89 5.93 -3.05
C ALA A 29 37.58 6.70 -3.31
N LEU A 30 37.63 7.84 -3.98
CA LEU A 30 36.46 8.64 -4.35
C LEU A 30 35.55 7.90 -5.34
N CYS A 31 36.12 7.19 -6.34
CA CYS A 31 35.36 6.37 -7.26
C CYS A 31 34.68 5.19 -6.57
N VAL A 32 35.34 4.53 -5.62
CA VAL A 32 34.75 3.42 -4.85
C VAL A 32 33.59 3.90 -3.99
N VAL A 33 33.72 5.06 -3.32
CA VAL A 33 32.63 5.66 -2.55
C VAL A 33 31.45 6.05 -3.44
N PHE A 34 31.71 6.58 -4.65
CA PHE A 34 30.65 6.93 -5.60
C PHE A 34 29.93 5.70 -6.15
N CYS A 35 30.63 4.58 -6.39
CA CYS A 35 30.02 3.31 -6.79
C CYS A 35 29.14 2.70 -5.70
N ILE A 36 29.50 2.85 -4.42
CA ILE A 36 28.70 2.36 -3.29
C ILE A 36 27.40 3.17 -3.15
N LEU A 37 27.43 4.48 -3.42
CA LEU A 37 26.25 5.35 -3.36
C LEU A 37 25.24 5.08 -4.51
N CYS A 38 25.69 4.57 -5.65
CA CYS A 38 24.82 4.21 -6.78
C CYS A 38 24.14 2.83 -6.62
N SER A 39 24.50 2.02 -5.62
CA SER A 39 24.03 0.63 -5.47
C SER A 39 22.69 0.49 -4.76
N CYS A 40 22.04 1.58 -4.29
CA CYS A 40 20.75 1.52 -3.62
C CYS A 40 19.60 1.88 -4.57
N SER A 41 19.45 1.12 -5.65
CA SER A 41 18.17 1.05 -6.35
C SER A 41 17.29 0.01 -5.64
N ILE A 42 16.70 0.39 -4.51
CA ILE A 42 15.63 -0.39 -3.89
C ILE A 42 14.39 -0.17 -4.77
N SER A 43 14.19 -1.06 -5.72
CA SER A 43 12.94 -1.15 -6.44
C SER A 43 11.91 -1.78 -5.49
N TYR A 44 11.15 -0.96 -4.78
CA TYR A 44 9.90 -1.39 -4.17
C TYR A 44 8.93 -1.71 -5.30
N LYS A 45 8.90 -2.97 -5.72
CA LYS A 45 7.73 -3.49 -6.40
C LYS A 45 6.64 -3.59 -5.34
N PHE A 46 5.81 -2.58 -5.23
CA PHE A 46 4.47 -2.75 -4.71
C PHE A 46 3.76 -3.70 -5.68
N ASN A 47 3.81 -4.99 -5.40
CA ASN A 47 2.93 -5.95 -6.04
C ASN A 47 1.53 -5.74 -5.41
N GLY A 48 0.90 -4.64 -5.78
CA GLY A 48 -0.53 -4.54 -5.59
C GLY A 48 -1.18 -5.48 -6.60
N ALA A 49 -1.87 -6.47 -6.15
CA ALA A 49 -2.66 -7.46 -6.87
C ALA A 49 -1.86 -8.67 -7.41
N ASN A 50 -2.20 -9.83 -6.88
CA ASN A 50 -1.73 -11.13 -7.39
C ASN A 50 -2.64 -11.63 -8.54
N ILE A 51 -3.06 -10.71 -9.41
CA ILE A 51 -3.94 -11.00 -10.53
C ILE A 51 -3.10 -11.46 -11.71
N ASN A 52 -3.47 -12.60 -12.31
CA ASN A 52 -2.94 -12.97 -13.60
C ASN A 52 -3.64 -12.16 -14.72
N TYR A 53 -3.08 -11.03 -15.09
CA TYR A 53 -3.60 -10.17 -16.16
C TYR A 53 -3.60 -10.78 -17.56
N GLN A 54 -3.14 -12.03 -17.75
CA GLN A 54 -3.27 -12.76 -19.01
C GLN A 54 -4.61 -13.47 -19.12
N THR A 55 -5.25 -13.77 -17.99
CA THR A 55 -6.53 -14.49 -17.91
C THR A 55 -7.65 -13.62 -17.36
N THR A 56 -7.35 -12.68 -16.49
CA THR A 56 -8.34 -11.85 -15.79
C THR A 56 -8.17 -10.40 -16.22
N HIS A 57 -9.14 -9.85 -16.93
CA HIS A 57 -9.07 -8.53 -17.55
C HIS A 57 -10.07 -7.53 -16.98
N SER A 58 -11.12 -8.01 -16.34
CA SER A 58 -12.27 -7.20 -15.92
C SER A 58 -12.78 -7.58 -14.52
N ILE A 59 -13.38 -6.60 -13.87
CA ILE A 59 -14.14 -6.80 -12.64
C ILE A 59 -15.43 -6.01 -12.71
N SER A 60 -16.54 -6.64 -12.37
CA SER A 60 -17.79 -5.92 -12.13
C SER A 60 -17.96 -5.62 -10.65
N ILE A 61 -18.27 -4.37 -10.33
CA ILE A 61 -18.51 -3.91 -8.96
C ILE A 61 -19.92 -3.32 -8.90
N ALA A 62 -20.81 -4.04 -8.23
CA ALA A 62 -22.18 -3.60 -8.02
C ALA A 62 -22.28 -2.44 -7.03
N ASP A 63 -23.41 -1.80 -6.96
CA ASP A 63 -23.72 -0.86 -5.87
C ASP A 63 -24.02 -1.66 -4.61
N PHE A 64 -23.54 -1.15 -3.46
CA PHE A 64 -23.74 -1.76 -2.14
C PHE A 64 -24.95 -1.09 -1.45
N PRO A 65 -26.16 -1.63 -1.53
CA PRO A 65 -27.33 -1.05 -0.90
C PRO A 65 -27.18 -1.01 0.62
N ASN A 66 -27.76 0.03 1.24
CA ASN A 66 -27.80 0.14 2.70
C ASN A 66 -29.07 -0.49 3.24
N ASN A 67 -28.95 -1.69 3.80
CA ASN A 67 -30.02 -2.45 4.44
C ASN A 67 -29.92 -2.43 5.98
N ALA A 68 -29.07 -1.56 6.53
CA ALA A 68 -28.95 -1.35 7.98
C ALA A 68 -30.22 -0.69 8.56
N ALA A 69 -30.51 -0.99 9.82
CA ALA A 69 -31.68 -0.40 10.52
C ALA A 69 -31.57 1.10 10.70
N MET A 70 -30.38 1.63 10.96
CA MET A 70 -30.11 3.06 11.04
C MET A 70 -29.69 3.58 9.66
N VAL A 71 -30.34 4.68 9.22
CA VAL A 71 -30.14 5.21 7.86
C VAL A 71 -29.06 6.28 7.84
N ASN A 72 -28.06 6.08 6.97
CA ASN A 72 -27.18 7.12 6.51
C ASN A 72 -27.31 7.20 4.97
N PRO A 73 -27.88 8.29 4.41
CA PRO A 73 -28.22 8.35 2.99
C PRO A 73 -27.02 8.31 2.05
N THR A 74 -25.86 8.75 2.50
CA THR A 74 -24.62 8.83 1.69
C THR A 74 -23.76 7.58 1.76
N LEU A 75 -23.97 6.72 2.76
CA LEU A 75 -23.08 5.60 3.08
C LEU A 75 -22.96 4.61 1.93
N SER A 76 -24.09 4.22 1.32
CA SER A 76 -24.11 3.29 0.18
C SER A 76 -23.31 3.81 -1.01
N ASN A 77 -23.52 5.08 -1.38
CA ASN A 77 -22.79 5.69 -2.49
C ASN A 77 -21.30 5.82 -2.20
N ASN A 78 -20.96 6.33 -1.00
CA ASN A 78 -19.57 6.54 -0.60
C ASN A 78 -18.79 5.23 -0.53
N LEU A 79 -19.40 4.14 -0.03
CA LEU A 79 -18.78 2.81 0.01
C LEU A 79 -18.56 2.28 -1.40
N SER A 80 -19.59 2.32 -2.26
CA SER A 80 -19.53 1.81 -3.62
C SER A 80 -18.48 2.55 -4.46
N GLU A 81 -18.45 3.88 -4.38
CA GLU A 81 -17.44 4.69 -5.07
C GLU A 81 -16.04 4.48 -4.47
N GLY A 82 -15.91 4.41 -3.15
CA GLY A 82 -14.63 4.15 -2.49
C GLY A 82 -13.99 2.84 -2.93
N ILE A 83 -14.80 1.77 -3.05
CA ILE A 83 -14.32 0.48 -3.57
C ILE A 83 -13.91 0.61 -5.04
N ARG A 84 -14.75 1.20 -5.92
CA ARG A 84 -14.41 1.39 -7.34
C ARG A 84 -13.14 2.18 -7.54
N ASP A 85 -12.99 3.28 -6.83
CA ASP A 85 -11.81 4.14 -6.86
C ASP A 85 -10.54 3.39 -6.44
N LEU A 86 -10.62 2.55 -5.40
CA LEU A 86 -9.50 1.75 -4.95
C LEU A 86 -9.04 0.77 -6.03
N TYR A 87 -9.99 0.01 -6.62
CA TYR A 87 -9.67 -0.94 -7.68
C TYR A 87 -9.14 -0.24 -8.94
N GLN A 88 -9.69 0.90 -9.30
CA GLN A 88 -9.21 1.68 -10.45
C GLN A 88 -7.77 2.19 -10.25
N ARG A 89 -7.41 2.57 -9.03
CA ARG A 89 -6.05 3.05 -8.72
C ARG A 89 -5.03 1.93 -8.56
N GLN A 90 -5.45 0.79 -8.04
CA GLN A 90 -4.54 -0.29 -7.61
C GLN A 90 -4.44 -1.44 -8.61
N THR A 91 -5.35 -1.52 -9.60
CA THR A 91 -5.35 -2.59 -10.59
C THR A 91 -5.35 -2.04 -12.02
N ARG A 92 -5.12 -2.95 -12.98
CA ARG A 92 -5.28 -2.67 -14.42
C ARG A 92 -6.57 -3.28 -14.96
N LEU A 93 -7.46 -3.74 -14.08
CA LEU A 93 -8.73 -4.35 -14.48
C LEU A 93 -9.66 -3.29 -15.07
N GLN A 94 -10.37 -3.67 -16.10
CA GLN A 94 -11.48 -2.87 -16.61
C GLN A 94 -12.66 -2.99 -15.65
N ILE A 95 -13.10 -1.88 -15.08
CA ILE A 95 -14.25 -1.86 -14.19
C ILE A 95 -15.53 -1.83 -15.02
N LEU A 96 -16.38 -2.83 -14.81
CA LEU A 96 -17.66 -3.00 -15.48
C LEU A 96 -18.82 -2.86 -14.46
N ARG A 97 -20.02 -2.64 -14.96
CA ARG A 97 -21.23 -2.66 -14.12
C ARG A 97 -21.78 -4.06 -13.89
N LYS A 98 -21.55 -4.98 -14.85
CA LYS A 98 -22.00 -6.39 -14.78
C LYS A 98 -21.14 -7.25 -15.70
N GLY A 99 -21.01 -8.54 -15.36
CA GLY A 99 -20.43 -9.53 -16.25
C GLY A 99 -18.92 -9.37 -16.43
N GLY A 100 -18.19 -9.18 -15.35
CA GLY A 100 -16.72 -9.22 -15.35
C GLY A 100 -16.18 -10.63 -15.19
N ASP A 101 -14.87 -10.80 -15.43
CA ASP A 101 -14.14 -12.03 -15.07
C ASP A 101 -14.17 -12.24 -13.55
N LEU A 102 -14.15 -11.14 -12.81
CA LEU A 102 -14.40 -11.07 -11.38
C LEU A 102 -15.70 -10.30 -11.13
N GLU A 103 -16.47 -10.71 -10.14
CA GLU A 103 -17.70 -10.03 -9.75
C GLU A 103 -17.67 -9.76 -8.23
N LEU A 104 -17.94 -8.51 -7.87
CA LEU A 104 -17.99 -8.06 -6.49
C LEU A 104 -19.36 -7.44 -6.22
N GLU A 105 -20.13 -8.09 -5.39
CA GLU A 105 -21.45 -7.66 -4.95
C GLU A 105 -21.52 -7.64 -3.43
N GLY A 106 -22.45 -6.92 -2.85
CA GLY A 106 -22.63 -6.92 -1.42
C GLY A 106 -23.66 -5.91 -0.94
N GLU A 107 -23.81 -5.84 0.37
CA GLU A 107 -24.75 -4.96 1.04
C GLU A 107 -24.24 -4.51 2.40
N ILE A 108 -24.65 -3.33 2.82
CA ILE A 108 -24.42 -2.82 4.18
C ILE A 108 -25.51 -3.41 5.07
N VAL A 109 -25.14 -4.33 5.95
CA VAL A 109 -26.05 -5.03 6.87
C VAL A 109 -26.09 -4.44 8.26
N GLY A 110 -25.16 -3.53 8.58
CA GLY A 110 -25.12 -2.86 9.89
C GLY A 110 -24.53 -1.47 9.81
N TYR A 111 -25.19 -0.54 10.45
CA TYR A 111 -24.75 0.82 10.77
C TYR A 111 -25.30 1.15 12.13
N ASP A 112 -24.48 0.98 13.18
CA ASP A 112 -24.97 0.98 14.57
C ASP A 112 -24.07 1.82 15.46
N ILE A 113 -24.69 2.44 16.48
CA ILE A 113 -23.98 3.07 17.58
C ILE A 113 -24.13 2.20 18.83
N SER A 114 -23.05 1.95 19.51
CA SER A 114 -23.05 1.37 20.84
C SER A 114 -22.26 2.27 21.80
N GLN A 115 -22.65 2.24 23.06
CA GLN A 115 -21.86 2.92 24.09
C GLN A 115 -20.59 2.10 24.35
N GLY A 116 -19.45 2.76 24.36
CA GLY A 116 -18.17 2.15 24.75
C GLY A 116 -18.18 1.76 26.24
N ALA A 117 -17.28 0.87 26.62
CA ALA A 117 -17.13 0.50 28.02
C ALA A 117 -16.67 1.72 28.83
N ILE A 118 -17.35 1.97 29.96
CA ILE A 118 -16.93 2.98 30.92
C ILE A 118 -15.66 2.44 31.59
N SER A 119 -14.50 3.04 31.27
CA SER A 119 -13.29 2.78 32.02
C SER A 119 -13.43 3.42 33.39
N ALA A 120 -13.09 2.69 34.44
CA ALA A 120 -13.24 3.13 35.84
C ALA A 120 -12.47 4.43 36.18
N ASP A 121 -11.52 4.82 35.35
CA ASP A 121 -10.67 6.00 35.52
C ASP A 121 -10.94 7.15 34.53
N SER A 122 -11.93 7.01 33.64
CA SER A 122 -12.24 8.04 32.63
C SER A 122 -13.62 8.64 32.85
N TYR A 123 -13.69 9.92 33.12
CA TYR A 123 -14.91 10.74 33.12
C TYR A 123 -15.51 10.95 31.72
N ALA A 124 -14.86 10.50 30.66
CA ALA A 124 -15.34 10.61 29.28
C ALA A 124 -15.97 9.28 28.84
N SER A 125 -17.27 9.29 28.58
CA SER A 125 -17.96 8.19 27.91
C SER A 125 -17.63 8.24 26.42
N GLU A 126 -17.22 7.11 25.83
CA GLU A 126 -17.04 6.98 24.40
C GLU A 126 -18.26 6.30 23.78
N SER A 127 -18.63 6.74 22.61
CA SER A 127 -19.56 6.04 21.73
C SER A 127 -18.77 5.37 20.61
N LYS A 128 -19.25 4.20 20.16
CA LYS A 128 -18.65 3.43 19.09
C LYS A 128 -19.63 3.32 17.93
N LEU A 129 -19.24 3.87 16.78
CA LEU A 129 -19.92 3.67 15.50
C LEU A 129 -19.35 2.44 14.81
N THR A 130 -20.20 1.56 14.29
CA THR A 130 -19.80 0.33 13.61
C THR A 130 -20.50 0.22 12.25
N ILE A 131 -19.74 -0.15 11.21
CA ILE A 131 -20.26 -0.52 9.89
C ILE A 131 -19.99 -2.00 9.66
N ARG A 132 -20.98 -2.74 9.16
CA ARG A 132 -20.86 -4.13 8.71
C ARG A 132 -21.32 -4.25 7.27
N VAL A 133 -20.48 -4.86 6.44
CA VAL A 133 -20.72 -5.06 5.00
C VAL A 133 -20.57 -6.53 4.70
N THR A 134 -21.60 -7.15 4.16
CA THR A 134 -21.52 -8.51 3.60
C THR A 134 -21.16 -8.41 2.13
N VAL A 135 -20.17 -9.20 1.73
CA VAL A 135 -19.60 -9.20 0.38
C VAL A 135 -19.70 -10.61 -0.19
N HIS A 136 -20.12 -10.68 -1.45
CA HIS A 136 -20.11 -11.87 -2.30
C HIS A 136 -19.08 -11.62 -3.42
N PHE A 137 -18.00 -12.36 -3.39
CA PHE A 137 -16.97 -12.31 -4.43
C PHE A 137 -17.05 -13.58 -5.27
N THR A 138 -17.19 -13.40 -6.58
CA THR A 138 -17.20 -14.49 -7.55
C THR A 138 -16.03 -14.33 -8.51
N ASP A 139 -15.20 -15.35 -8.59
CA ASP A 139 -14.18 -15.49 -9.61
C ASP A 139 -14.68 -16.46 -10.70
N ASN A 140 -15.02 -15.92 -11.88
CA ASN A 140 -15.53 -16.69 -13.00
C ASN A 140 -14.42 -17.48 -13.72
N ILE A 141 -13.13 -17.16 -13.46
CA ILE A 141 -11.98 -17.86 -14.02
C ILE A 141 -11.54 -19.00 -13.09
N HIS A 142 -11.55 -18.76 -11.78
CA HIS A 142 -11.16 -19.70 -10.73
C HIS A 142 -12.27 -19.79 -9.68
N PRO A 143 -13.35 -20.55 -9.93
CA PRO A 143 -14.53 -20.59 -9.05
C PRO A 143 -14.22 -21.00 -7.60
N GLU A 144 -13.14 -21.73 -7.37
CA GLU A 144 -12.64 -22.11 -6.02
C GLU A 144 -12.11 -20.93 -5.21
N ALA A 145 -11.84 -19.80 -5.83
CA ALA A 145 -11.41 -18.57 -5.16
C ALA A 145 -12.60 -17.70 -4.72
N SER A 146 -13.82 -18.05 -5.14
CA SER A 146 -15.03 -17.33 -4.75
C SER A 146 -15.33 -17.50 -3.25
N PHE A 147 -15.88 -16.46 -2.63
CA PHE A 147 -16.23 -16.51 -1.20
C PHE A 147 -17.32 -15.51 -0.84
N ASP A 148 -17.95 -15.78 0.30
CA ASP A 148 -18.85 -14.87 1.00
C ASP A 148 -18.21 -14.47 2.34
N LYS A 149 -18.16 -13.17 2.64
CA LYS A 149 -17.54 -12.68 3.87
C LYS A 149 -18.16 -11.39 4.35
N THR A 150 -18.27 -11.26 5.68
CA THR A 150 -18.68 -10.00 6.32
C THR A 150 -17.46 -9.26 6.85
N TYR A 151 -17.33 -8.00 6.46
CA TYR A 151 -16.33 -7.06 6.93
C TYR A 151 -16.94 -6.11 7.94
N THR A 152 -16.19 -5.81 8.99
CA THR A 152 -16.63 -4.91 10.06
C THR A 152 -15.53 -3.91 10.34
N ALA A 153 -15.88 -2.62 10.35
CA ALA A 153 -15.02 -1.56 10.83
C ALA A 153 -15.74 -0.76 11.90
N TYR A 154 -15.00 -0.16 12.81
CA TYR A 154 -15.58 0.72 13.84
C TYR A 154 -14.64 1.89 14.16
N GLN A 155 -15.25 2.98 14.61
CA GLN A 155 -14.54 4.14 15.15
C GLN A 155 -15.20 4.60 16.44
N THR A 156 -14.38 5.08 17.37
CA THR A 156 -14.90 5.68 18.61
C THR A 156 -14.89 7.19 18.52
N PHE A 157 -15.84 7.82 19.22
CA PHE A 157 -15.95 9.26 19.35
C PHE A 157 -16.50 9.63 20.72
N ASP A 158 -16.24 10.88 21.15
CA ASP A 158 -16.72 11.39 22.42
C ASP A 158 -18.24 11.39 22.47
N ALA A 159 -18.83 10.74 23.47
CA ALA A 159 -20.28 10.60 23.63
C ALA A 159 -21.01 11.94 23.85
N SER A 160 -20.29 13.03 24.18
CA SER A 160 -20.81 14.38 24.26
C SER A 160 -21.07 15.03 22.89
N ARG A 161 -20.47 14.49 21.81
CA ARG A 161 -20.65 14.97 20.45
C ARG A 161 -21.86 14.33 19.78
N LEU A 162 -22.54 15.08 18.95
CA LEU A 162 -23.62 14.54 18.13
C LEU A 162 -23.02 13.70 17.00
N LEU A 163 -23.64 12.55 16.71
CA LEU A 163 -23.19 11.71 15.58
C LEU A 163 -23.17 12.49 14.26
N THR A 164 -24.16 13.33 14.02
CA THR A 164 -24.27 14.16 12.81
C THR A 164 -23.06 15.03 12.53
N ASP A 165 -22.30 15.40 13.57
CA ASP A 165 -21.14 16.29 13.45
C ASP A 165 -19.86 15.54 13.11
N VAL A 166 -19.85 14.21 13.32
CA VAL A 166 -18.65 13.38 13.19
C VAL A 166 -18.82 12.24 12.18
N GLN A 167 -20.06 11.90 11.82
CA GLN A 167 -20.35 10.70 11.03
C GLN A 167 -19.61 10.66 9.68
N ASP A 168 -19.50 11.80 8.99
CA ASP A 168 -18.90 11.82 7.66
C ASP A 168 -17.40 11.50 7.73
N GLU A 169 -16.69 12.06 8.72
CA GLU A 169 -15.28 11.78 8.97
C GLU A 169 -15.06 10.31 9.37
N LEU A 170 -15.87 9.82 10.34
CA LEU A 170 -15.76 8.44 10.82
C LEU A 170 -16.12 7.43 9.73
N CYS A 171 -17.17 7.70 8.96
CA CYS A 171 -17.55 6.85 7.83
C CYS A 171 -16.45 6.80 6.76
N ALA A 172 -15.78 7.91 6.43
CA ALA A 172 -14.71 7.93 5.44
C ALA A 172 -13.55 7.04 5.86
N ILE A 173 -13.15 7.05 7.14
CA ILE A 173 -12.10 6.17 7.69
C ILE A 173 -12.52 4.70 7.58
N MET A 174 -13.74 4.38 8.05
CA MET A 174 -14.26 3.01 8.06
C MET A 174 -14.46 2.44 6.64
N ILE A 175 -14.93 3.27 5.70
CA ILE A 175 -15.07 2.89 4.28
C ILE A 175 -13.71 2.54 3.69
N THR A 176 -12.68 3.33 3.96
CA THR A 176 -11.32 3.06 3.49
C THR A 176 -10.82 1.73 4.03
N GLU A 177 -10.97 1.48 5.34
CA GLU A 177 -10.58 0.23 5.98
C GLU A 177 -11.31 -0.99 5.37
N ILE A 178 -12.63 -0.89 5.19
CA ILE A 178 -13.44 -1.97 4.60
C ILE A 178 -13.03 -2.22 3.15
N ALA A 179 -12.86 -1.16 2.35
CA ALA A 179 -12.47 -1.28 0.94
C ALA A 179 -11.08 -1.92 0.80
N GLU A 180 -10.11 -1.55 1.64
CA GLU A 180 -8.77 -2.14 1.66
C GLU A 180 -8.81 -3.62 2.07
N ASN A 181 -9.63 -3.98 3.06
CA ASN A 181 -9.78 -5.38 3.48
C ASN A 181 -10.42 -6.24 2.37
N ILE A 182 -11.45 -5.73 1.69
CA ILE A 182 -12.06 -6.39 0.53
C ILE A 182 -11.03 -6.57 -0.59
N TYR A 183 -10.30 -5.52 -0.92
CA TYR A 183 -9.26 -5.53 -1.94
C TYR A 183 -8.17 -6.59 -1.63
N ASN A 184 -7.71 -6.62 -0.39
CA ASN A 184 -6.67 -7.55 0.05
C ASN A 184 -7.13 -9.01 -0.06
N ASP A 185 -8.41 -9.30 0.27
CA ASP A 185 -8.94 -10.65 0.23
C ASP A 185 -9.25 -11.13 -1.20
N THR A 186 -9.55 -10.21 -2.11
CA THR A 186 -9.95 -10.54 -3.49
C THR A 186 -8.77 -10.59 -4.46
N VAL A 187 -7.99 -9.50 -4.54
CA VAL A 187 -7.01 -9.32 -5.61
C VAL A 187 -5.56 -9.19 -5.15
N ALA A 188 -5.33 -8.90 -3.86
CA ALA A 188 -3.99 -8.77 -3.30
C ALA A 188 -3.55 -9.96 -2.43
N LYS A 189 -4.18 -11.13 -2.57
CA LYS A 189 -3.82 -12.33 -1.79
C LYS A 189 -2.33 -12.64 -1.93
N TRP A 190 -1.66 -12.65 -0.80
CA TRP A 190 -0.24 -12.98 -0.60
C TRP A 190 -0.06 -14.48 -0.40
#